data_1a1b93a30e595af255f21e63cb73d3aa
#
_entry.id   1a1b93a30e595af255f21e63cb73d3aa
#
_cell.length_a   1.000
_cell.length_b   1.000
_cell.length_c   1.000
_cell.angle_alpha   90.00
_cell.angle_beta   90.00
_cell.angle_gamma   90.00
#
_symmetry.space_group_name_H-M   'P 1'
#
loop_
_entity.id
_entity.type
_entity.pdbx_description
1 polymer ?
#
loop_
_entity_poly.entity_id
_entity_poly.type
_entity_poly.pdbx_seq_one_letter_code
_entity_poly.pdbx_strand_id
1 'polypeptide(L)'
;MIITDNKKRLCALLMAALLLFALFLAHAGTASAESEESAALTEVEAATVDEFLKAIAPNTVITLTGRSYDLTRALGYGVFGSKYYCWNEIYDDGWELEIDKVQNLTIRAARPGTEIVTVPRYACVLKFVECENVALEGFTAGHTDGPGYCTGAVINMTDCNWMTVTNCDLYGCGTYGLELIRTREVRAEGTTIRDCSYGAVYAANSCGIYLDGCSIHGIEGYGVFSLNSSWSTAILNTTIRDCKGTCLLDLSAAKMFQLAGCDISRNTFDGMFFSTVFQPVVDNCSFKDNNCANGWYMETWQKSERAVNSDGETYTDAELEALTRDGDSEWTEPAVEEITVTAPAVSEDGMIHVHNVDELLASIAPDTAIFLEDGVYDLSKSQGYGYASGDYWYWMSCYDGPGLVIHGADNLSIKANGPHRARIVAEPRYCEVMSFESCKGLSLANFTAGHTQDVEDYGCAGGVLSLMDCGDFKVTDCSLYGCGILGITCYNCRGGEVSYTEIHDCSNGACYFHNSRDIALTSCNIHDIPNYAYQVYDCRNITADGSALPEGGSW
;
A
#
# COMPACT_ATOMS: atom_id res chain seq x y z
N MET A 1 -29.76 -31.06 -11.72
CA MET A 1 -29.64 -31.80 -10.46
C MET A 1 -28.21 -31.76 -9.88
N ILE A 2 -27.36 -30.84 -10.37
CA ILE A 2 -25.99 -30.61 -9.88
C ILE A 2 -25.89 -29.26 -9.14
N ILE A 3 -26.80 -28.33 -9.41
CA ILE A 3 -26.78 -26.95 -8.81
C ILE A 3 -27.26 -26.93 -7.34
N THR A 4 -28.08 -27.92 -6.92
CA THR A 4 -28.59 -28.02 -5.54
C THR A 4 -27.58 -28.56 -4.53
N ASP A 5 -26.52 -29.19 -4.98
CA ASP A 5 -25.52 -29.79 -4.09
C ASP A 5 -24.43 -28.80 -3.67
N ASN A 6 -24.12 -27.81 -4.50
CA ASN A 6 -23.16 -26.75 -4.18
C ASN A 6 -23.75 -25.72 -3.18
N LYS A 7 -25.04 -25.39 -3.30
CA LYS A 7 -25.73 -24.54 -2.30
C LYS A 7 -25.73 -25.17 -0.91
N LYS A 8 -25.95 -26.50 -0.82
CA LYS A 8 -25.88 -27.23 0.45
C LYS A 8 -24.45 -27.31 1.02
N ARG A 9 -23.44 -27.35 0.16
CA ARG A 9 -22.02 -27.34 0.59
C ARG A 9 -21.57 -25.97 1.08
N LEU A 10 -22.03 -24.90 0.47
CA LEU A 10 -21.73 -23.52 0.89
C LEU A 10 -22.42 -23.20 2.23
N CYS A 11 -23.71 -23.52 2.36
CA CYS A 11 -24.42 -23.42 3.65
C CYS A 11 -23.80 -24.32 4.73
N ALA A 12 -23.33 -25.51 4.38
CA ALA A 12 -22.65 -26.39 5.33
C ALA A 12 -21.28 -25.85 5.74
N LEU A 13 -20.55 -25.16 4.86
CA LEU A 13 -19.30 -24.49 5.16
C LEU A 13 -19.49 -23.25 6.02
N LEU A 14 -20.52 -22.44 5.74
CA LEU A 14 -20.92 -21.29 6.57
C LEU A 14 -21.44 -21.73 7.94
N MET A 15 -22.26 -22.79 8.00
CA MET A 15 -22.69 -23.38 9.27
C MET A 15 -21.55 -24.07 10.01
N ALA A 16 -20.58 -24.66 9.32
CA ALA A 16 -19.38 -25.21 9.93
C ALA A 16 -18.44 -24.13 10.46
N ALA A 17 -18.32 -22.99 9.77
CA ALA A 17 -17.58 -21.84 10.25
C ALA A 17 -18.26 -21.20 11.48
N LEU A 18 -19.59 -21.06 11.47
CA LEU A 18 -20.37 -20.60 12.62
C LEU A 18 -20.37 -21.61 13.78
N LEU A 19 -20.37 -22.91 13.50
CA LEU A 19 -20.27 -23.96 14.52
C LEU A 19 -18.85 -24.09 15.07
N LEU A 20 -17.82 -23.88 14.25
CA LEU A 20 -16.43 -23.77 14.72
C LEU A 20 -16.25 -22.51 15.57
N PHE A 21 -16.90 -21.41 15.22
CA PHE A 21 -16.91 -20.18 16.01
C PHE A 21 -17.65 -20.35 17.35
N ALA A 22 -18.81 -21.02 17.34
CA ALA A 22 -19.56 -21.35 18.55
C ALA A 22 -18.81 -22.41 19.43
N LEU A 23 -18.11 -23.36 18.81
CA LEU A 23 -17.24 -24.32 19.50
C LEU A 23 -15.97 -23.65 20.05
N PHE A 24 -15.47 -22.62 19.37
CA PHE A 24 -14.33 -21.83 19.84
C PHE A 24 -14.70 -20.95 21.04
N LEU A 25 -15.90 -20.34 21.04
CA LEU A 25 -16.45 -19.66 22.23
C LEU A 25 -16.75 -20.64 23.40
N ALA A 26 -17.11 -21.89 23.10
CA ALA A 26 -17.31 -22.92 24.11
C ALA A 26 -15.99 -23.54 24.60
N HIS A 27 -14.92 -23.53 23.79
CA HIS A 27 -13.57 -23.99 24.18
C HIS A 27 -12.77 -22.92 24.93
N ALA A 28 -13.05 -21.65 24.73
CA ALA A 28 -12.53 -20.59 25.60
C ALA A 28 -13.06 -20.71 27.06
N GLY A 29 -14.11 -21.53 27.26
CA GLY A 29 -14.66 -21.83 28.59
C GLY A 29 -14.21 -23.16 29.21
N THR A 30 -13.45 -24.03 28.51
CA THR A 30 -13.06 -25.35 29.05
C THR A 30 -11.64 -25.78 28.65
N ALA A 31 -10.69 -24.86 28.54
CA ALA A 31 -9.28 -25.24 28.61
C ALA A 31 -9.03 -25.71 30.05
N SER A 32 -8.72 -26.98 30.19
CA SER A 32 -8.42 -27.64 31.46
C SER A 32 -7.37 -26.85 32.22
N ALA A 33 -7.68 -26.58 33.48
CA ALA A 33 -6.78 -26.06 34.48
C ALA A 33 -5.54 -26.96 34.64
N GLU A 34 -4.49 -26.67 33.88
CA GLU A 34 -3.15 -26.72 34.41
C GLU A 34 -2.91 -25.30 34.94
N SER A 35 -2.68 -25.20 36.23
CA SER A 35 -2.53 -23.97 36.98
C SER A 35 -1.28 -23.22 36.50
N GLU A 36 -1.40 -22.41 35.44
CA GLU A 36 -0.65 -21.18 35.35
C GLU A 36 -1.36 -20.20 36.27
N GLU A 37 -0.71 -19.83 37.34
CA GLU A 37 -1.10 -18.78 38.25
C GLU A 37 -1.38 -17.55 37.40
N SER A 38 -2.65 -17.22 37.14
CA SER A 38 -3.06 -16.01 36.43
C SER A 38 -2.40 -14.83 37.14
N ALA A 39 -1.33 -14.33 36.58
CA ALA A 39 -0.66 -13.15 37.09
C ALA A 39 -1.72 -12.03 37.22
N ALA A 40 -1.95 -11.55 38.41
CA ALA A 40 -2.96 -10.52 38.68
C ALA A 40 -2.62 -9.28 37.84
N LEU A 41 -3.62 -8.73 37.13
CA LEU A 41 -3.46 -7.50 36.38
C LEU A 41 -3.06 -6.35 37.31
N THR A 42 -2.05 -5.59 36.91
CA THR A 42 -1.61 -4.39 37.63
C THR A 42 -2.37 -3.18 37.08
N GLU A 43 -3.16 -2.53 37.91
CA GLU A 43 -3.84 -1.28 37.56
C GLU A 43 -2.93 -0.08 37.87
N VAL A 44 -2.71 0.78 36.87
CA VAL A 44 -1.87 1.99 36.97
C VAL A 44 -2.61 3.19 36.42
N GLU A 45 -2.64 4.27 37.14
CA GLU A 45 -3.09 5.57 36.65
C GLU A 45 -1.89 6.36 36.15
N ALA A 46 -2.00 6.94 34.95
CA ALA A 46 -0.99 7.80 34.38
C ALA A 46 -1.60 9.17 34.03
N ALA A 47 -1.08 10.23 34.62
CA ALA A 47 -1.54 11.60 34.37
C ALA A 47 -0.65 12.35 33.36
N THR A 48 0.56 11.87 33.11
CA THR A 48 1.57 12.46 32.25
C THR A 48 2.11 11.44 31.25
N VAL A 49 2.75 11.91 30.19
CA VAL A 49 3.39 11.04 29.20
C VAL A 49 4.50 10.18 29.82
N ASP A 50 5.26 10.72 30.78
CA ASP A 50 6.32 9.95 31.45
C ASP A 50 5.76 8.84 32.35
N GLU A 51 4.65 9.10 33.04
CA GLU A 51 3.95 8.08 33.82
C GLU A 51 3.34 7.00 32.90
N PHE A 52 2.78 7.38 31.75
CA PHE A 52 2.28 6.47 30.73
C PHE A 52 3.40 5.54 30.23
N LEU A 53 4.51 6.09 29.78
CA LEU A 53 5.65 5.31 29.28
C LEU A 53 6.23 4.37 30.36
N LYS A 54 6.33 4.86 31.59
CA LYS A 54 6.83 4.06 32.72
C LYS A 54 5.91 2.89 33.08
N ALA A 55 4.61 3.03 32.82
CA ALA A 55 3.61 2.01 33.13
C ALA A 55 3.54 0.89 32.08
N ILE A 56 4.17 1.05 30.89
CA ILE A 56 4.17 0.04 29.85
C ILE A 56 4.88 -1.23 30.34
N ALA A 57 4.10 -2.29 30.60
CA ALA A 57 4.58 -3.58 31.07
C ALA A 57 3.52 -4.68 30.81
N PRO A 58 3.90 -5.97 30.76
CA PRO A 58 2.95 -7.06 30.69
C PRO A 58 1.97 -7.10 31.87
N ASN A 59 0.77 -7.64 31.62
CA ASN A 59 -0.30 -7.78 32.61
C ASN A 59 -0.66 -6.46 33.29
N THR A 60 -0.73 -5.37 32.52
CA THR A 60 -0.97 -4.02 33.06
C THR A 60 -2.17 -3.37 32.38
N VAL A 61 -3.00 -2.73 33.18
CA VAL A 61 -4.06 -1.82 32.75
C VAL A 61 -3.63 -0.40 33.06
N ILE A 62 -3.35 0.40 32.04
CA ILE A 62 -2.97 1.80 32.17
C ILE A 62 -4.21 2.67 31.95
N THR A 63 -4.62 3.39 32.96
CA THR A 63 -5.72 4.36 32.90
C THR A 63 -5.15 5.77 32.70
N LEU A 64 -5.37 6.35 31.53
CA LEU A 64 -4.92 7.69 31.17
C LEU A 64 -5.82 8.74 31.81
N THR A 65 -5.36 9.39 32.87
CA THR A 65 -6.13 10.40 33.64
C THR A 65 -5.82 11.83 33.20
N GLY A 66 -4.72 12.05 32.44
CA GLY A 66 -4.37 13.29 31.77
C GLY A 66 -5.30 13.60 30.59
N ARG A 67 -5.15 14.78 29.99
CA ARG A 67 -5.90 15.17 28.78
C ARG A 67 -5.11 14.94 27.50
N SER A 68 -3.80 15.17 27.54
CA SER A 68 -2.95 15.08 26.37
C SER A 68 -1.62 14.43 26.74
N TYR A 69 -1.21 13.47 25.93
CA TYR A 69 0.03 12.72 26.02
C TYR A 69 0.83 12.97 24.74
N ASP A 70 1.50 14.11 24.69
CA ASP A 70 2.42 14.44 23.60
C ASP A 70 3.71 13.66 23.79
N LEU A 71 3.92 12.64 22.97
CA LEU A 71 5.05 11.71 23.06
C LEU A 71 6.40 12.43 22.91
N THR A 72 6.45 13.53 22.16
CA THR A 72 7.67 14.31 21.98
C THR A 72 8.09 15.10 23.22
N ARG A 73 7.21 15.23 24.20
CA ARG A 73 7.46 15.90 25.47
C ARG A 73 7.89 14.97 26.60
N ALA A 74 8.05 13.69 26.31
CA ALA A 74 8.59 12.76 27.30
C ALA A 74 10.01 13.13 27.67
N LEU A 75 10.35 13.05 28.95
CA LEU A 75 11.70 13.39 29.48
C LEU A 75 12.82 12.54 28.84
N GLY A 76 12.48 11.35 28.38
CA GLY A 76 13.40 10.41 27.73
C GLY A 76 13.23 10.31 26.22
N TYR A 77 12.52 11.25 25.58
CA TYR A 77 12.24 11.20 24.15
C TYR A 77 13.52 11.03 23.33
N GLY A 78 13.55 9.98 22.50
CA GLY A 78 14.69 9.64 21.65
C GLY A 78 15.95 9.12 22.36
N VAL A 79 15.95 9.01 23.70
CA VAL A 79 17.17 8.67 24.46
C VAL A 79 16.97 7.47 25.38
N PHE A 80 15.88 7.44 26.12
CA PHE A 80 15.64 6.41 27.14
C PHE A 80 14.44 5.56 26.78
N GLY A 81 14.65 4.26 26.69
CA GLY A 81 13.61 3.24 26.60
C GLY A 81 13.51 2.43 27.89
N SER A 82 12.73 1.38 27.84
CA SER A 82 12.62 0.35 28.87
C SER A 82 12.84 -1.05 28.25
N LYS A 83 12.56 -2.09 29.03
CA LYS A 83 12.52 -3.45 28.49
C LYS A 83 11.37 -3.64 27.48
N TYR A 84 10.34 -2.80 27.54
CA TYR A 84 9.07 -2.98 26.86
C TYR A 84 8.74 -1.87 25.87
N TYR A 85 9.60 -0.88 25.73
CA TYR A 85 9.51 0.12 24.66
C TYR A 85 10.89 0.73 24.35
N CYS A 86 11.04 1.17 23.13
CA CYS A 86 12.20 1.93 22.66
C CYS A 86 11.77 3.09 21.78
N TRP A 87 12.74 3.94 21.45
CA TRP A 87 12.59 5.02 20.50
C TRP A 87 13.39 4.69 19.25
N ASN A 88 12.74 4.67 18.10
CA ASN A 88 13.39 4.50 16.81
C ASN A 88 13.50 5.85 16.11
N GLU A 89 14.68 6.21 15.67
CA GLU A 89 14.89 7.42 14.86
C GLU A 89 14.29 7.21 13.48
N ILE A 90 13.44 8.16 13.04
CA ILE A 90 12.76 8.07 11.77
C ILE A 90 13.21 9.24 10.90
N TYR A 91 14.02 8.99 9.94
CA TYR A 91 14.56 9.97 8.99
C TYR A 91 14.87 11.31 9.67
N ASP A 92 15.41 12.16 9.73
CA ASP A 92 15.65 13.43 10.42
C ASP A 92 14.37 14.15 10.97
N ASP A 93 13.22 13.42 11.07
CA ASP A 93 11.94 13.99 11.49
C ASP A 93 11.69 13.86 12.99
N GLY A 94 12.30 12.89 13.64
CA GLY A 94 12.17 12.65 15.07
C GLY A 94 12.18 11.16 15.43
N TRP A 95 11.50 10.82 16.53
CA TRP A 95 11.56 9.47 17.11
C TRP A 95 10.16 8.86 17.20
N GLU A 96 10.06 7.58 16.88
CA GLU A 96 8.86 6.75 16.97
C GLU A 96 8.87 5.94 18.26
N LEU A 97 7.75 5.92 18.96
CA LEU A 97 7.56 5.04 20.11
C LEU A 97 7.22 3.63 19.62
N GLU A 98 8.10 2.67 19.86
CA GLU A 98 7.85 1.25 19.63
C GLU A 98 7.67 0.52 20.96
N ILE A 99 6.49 -0.12 21.14
CA ILE A 99 6.15 -0.99 22.26
C ILE A 99 6.39 -2.43 21.82
N ASP A 100 7.34 -3.11 22.47
CA ASP A 100 7.86 -4.38 22.01
C ASP A 100 7.61 -5.51 23.00
N LYS A 101 7.12 -6.65 22.52
CA LYS A 101 6.96 -7.92 23.26
C LYS A 101 6.16 -7.80 24.55
N VAL A 102 5.09 -7.02 24.52
CA VAL A 102 4.20 -6.85 25.66
C VAL A 102 2.96 -7.73 25.51
N GLN A 103 2.59 -8.41 26.59
CA GLN A 103 1.40 -9.27 26.64
C GLN A 103 0.43 -8.76 27.71
N ASN A 104 -0.88 -8.88 27.43
CA ASN A 104 -1.96 -8.49 28.33
C ASN A 104 -1.84 -7.03 28.77
N LEU A 105 -1.76 -6.10 27.82
CA LEU A 105 -1.70 -4.67 28.07
C LEU A 105 -3.02 -4.01 27.68
N THR A 106 -3.59 -3.23 28.60
CA THR A 106 -4.71 -2.33 28.28
C THR A 106 -4.27 -0.89 28.46
N ILE A 107 -4.50 -0.07 27.44
CA ILE A 107 -4.34 1.38 27.48
C ILE A 107 -5.72 1.99 27.31
N ARG A 108 -6.26 2.62 28.36
CA ARG A 108 -7.61 3.18 28.33
C ARG A 108 -7.67 4.62 28.80
N ALA A 109 -8.55 5.39 28.20
CA ALA A 109 -8.85 6.75 28.66
C ALA A 109 -9.77 6.72 29.88
N ALA A 110 -9.46 7.52 30.90
CA ALA A 110 -10.36 7.72 32.05
C ALA A 110 -11.60 8.55 31.71
N ARG A 111 -11.54 9.29 30.60
CA ARG A 111 -12.61 10.22 30.16
C ARG A 111 -12.53 10.50 28.64
N PRO A 112 -13.64 10.90 28.02
CA PRO A 112 -13.64 11.35 26.63
C PRO A 112 -12.72 12.56 26.42
N GLY A 113 -12.11 12.64 25.23
CA GLY A 113 -11.20 13.73 24.86
C GLY A 113 -9.78 13.62 25.45
N THR A 114 -9.41 12.44 25.98
CA THR A 114 -8.01 12.10 26.24
C THR A 114 -7.32 11.82 24.90
N GLU A 115 -6.16 12.41 24.66
CA GLU A 115 -5.44 12.27 23.40
C GLU A 115 -3.99 11.80 23.58
N ILE A 116 -3.52 10.98 22.67
CA ILE A 116 -2.11 10.59 22.50
C ILE A 116 -1.65 11.12 21.15
N VAL A 117 -0.64 11.98 21.14
CA VAL A 117 -0.18 12.64 19.92
C VAL A 117 1.33 12.58 19.76
N THR A 118 1.78 12.68 18.52
CA THR A 118 3.19 12.85 18.18
C THR A 118 3.37 13.98 17.17
N VAL A 119 4.57 14.58 17.12
CA VAL A 119 4.93 15.64 16.17
C VAL A 119 5.56 15.06 14.90
N PRO A 120 6.51 14.10 14.96
CA PRO A 120 7.13 13.53 13.77
C PRO A 120 6.10 12.92 12.82
N ARG A 121 6.17 13.31 11.55
CA ARG A 121 5.19 12.94 10.53
C ARG A 121 5.48 11.58 9.88
N TYR A 122 6.72 11.15 9.96
CA TYR A 122 7.15 9.84 9.44
C TYR A 122 7.06 8.71 10.47
N ALA A 123 6.88 9.06 11.75
CA ALA A 123 6.68 8.11 12.84
C ALA A 123 5.21 7.71 12.97
N CYS A 124 4.96 6.46 13.34
CA CYS A 124 3.64 6.07 13.84
C CYS A 124 3.36 6.74 15.19
N VAL A 125 2.08 7.02 15.50
CA VAL A 125 1.74 7.56 16.83
C VAL A 125 1.98 6.50 17.89
N LEU A 126 1.48 5.28 17.68
CA LEU A 126 1.78 4.11 18.50
C LEU A 126 2.17 2.93 17.59
N LYS A 127 3.31 2.34 17.82
CA LYS A 127 3.76 1.14 17.13
C LYS A 127 3.91 0.00 18.11
N PHE A 128 3.29 -1.13 17.79
CA PHE A 128 3.37 -2.37 18.55
C PHE A 128 4.10 -3.43 17.74
N VAL A 129 5.08 -4.10 18.33
CA VAL A 129 5.86 -5.16 17.69
C VAL A 129 5.86 -6.41 18.56
N GLU A 130 5.54 -7.57 17.97
CA GLU A 130 5.49 -8.86 18.67
C GLU A 130 4.65 -8.82 19.97
N CYS A 131 3.58 -8.00 19.99
CA CYS A 131 2.69 -7.86 21.16
C CYS A 131 1.49 -8.81 21.05
N GLU A 132 0.94 -9.19 22.21
CA GLU A 132 -0.15 -10.15 22.31
C GLU A 132 -1.20 -9.69 23.35
N ASN A 133 -2.48 -9.79 22.98
CA ASN A 133 -3.60 -9.40 23.83
C ASN A 133 -3.48 -7.96 24.35
N VAL A 134 -3.46 -7.01 23.41
CA VAL A 134 -3.42 -5.57 23.72
C VAL A 134 -4.76 -4.92 23.41
N ALA A 135 -5.28 -4.16 24.37
CA ALA A 135 -6.51 -3.40 24.24
C ALA A 135 -6.25 -1.88 24.29
N LEU A 136 -6.78 -1.17 23.29
CA LEU A 136 -6.74 0.29 23.17
C LEU A 136 -8.17 0.83 23.30
N GLU A 137 -8.46 1.69 24.30
CA GLU A 137 -9.83 2.01 24.64
C GLU A 137 -10.06 3.52 24.87
N GLY A 138 -10.95 4.11 24.09
CA GLY A 138 -11.63 5.38 24.41
C GLY A 138 -10.79 6.65 24.31
N PHE A 139 -9.62 6.63 23.65
CA PHE A 139 -8.79 7.81 23.46
C PHE A 139 -8.74 8.24 22.00
N THR A 140 -8.32 9.47 21.78
CA THR A 140 -8.00 10.00 20.46
C THR A 140 -6.50 9.84 20.21
N ALA A 141 -6.09 9.41 19.01
CA ALA A 141 -4.69 9.34 18.62
C ALA A 141 -4.46 9.96 17.25
N GLY A 142 -3.37 10.71 17.09
CA GLY A 142 -3.06 11.34 15.82
C GLY A 142 -1.77 12.14 15.82
N HIS A 143 -1.42 12.67 14.63
CA HIS A 143 -0.32 13.59 14.49
C HIS A 143 -0.77 15.04 14.77
N THR A 144 0.13 15.87 15.25
CA THR A 144 -0.20 17.27 15.56
C THR A 144 -0.34 18.13 14.31
N ASP A 145 0.28 17.74 13.21
CA ASP A 145 0.19 18.42 11.93
C ASP A 145 -1.06 17.97 11.13
N GLY A 146 -1.51 18.82 10.21
CA GLY A 146 -2.63 18.53 9.34
C GLY A 146 -2.30 17.46 8.28
N PRO A 147 -3.33 16.88 7.63
CA PRO A 147 -3.17 15.85 6.61
C PRO A 147 -2.28 16.29 5.44
N GLY A 148 -1.56 15.35 4.83
CA GLY A 148 -0.97 15.56 3.52
C GLY A 148 0.55 15.40 3.42
N TYR A 149 1.28 15.19 4.52
CA TYR A 149 2.75 15.08 4.50
C TYR A 149 3.31 13.99 5.41
N CYS A 150 2.50 13.05 5.86
CA CYS A 150 2.92 12.04 6.83
C CYS A 150 2.96 10.66 6.21
N THR A 151 4.00 9.89 6.50
CA THR A 151 4.13 8.48 6.10
C THR A 151 3.93 7.52 7.28
N GLY A 152 3.96 7.99 8.53
CA GLY A 152 3.66 7.18 9.69
C GLY A 152 2.16 6.89 9.82
N ALA A 153 1.80 5.68 10.21
CA ALA A 153 0.42 5.35 10.55
C ALA A 153 0.01 5.91 11.92
N VAL A 154 -1.29 5.96 12.19
CA VAL A 154 -1.73 6.30 13.57
C VAL A 154 -1.39 5.13 14.49
N ILE A 155 -1.89 3.94 14.21
CA ILE A 155 -1.55 2.72 14.96
C ILE A 155 -0.91 1.72 13.99
N ASN A 156 0.32 1.32 14.26
CA ASN A 156 0.99 0.22 13.57
C ASN A 156 1.05 -1.01 14.49
N MET A 157 0.75 -2.18 13.93
CA MET A 157 0.83 -3.47 14.58
C MET A 157 1.62 -4.42 13.69
N THR A 158 2.80 -4.81 14.13
CA THR A 158 3.69 -5.71 13.40
C THR A 158 3.93 -6.98 14.20
N ASP A 159 3.69 -8.15 13.59
CA ASP A 159 3.84 -9.48 14.23
C ASP A 159 3.02 -9.63 15.54
N CYS A 160 1.87 -8.97 15.63
CA CYS A 160 1.00 -8.95 16.82
C CYS A 160 -0.15 -9.96 16.72
N ASN A 161 -0.73 -10.32 17.89
CA ASN A 161 -1.92 -11.17 17.98
C ASN A 161 -2.92 -10.61 19.00
N TRP A 162 -4.24 -10.80 18.71
CA TRP A 162 -5.35 -10.42 19.61
C TRP A 162 -5.30 -8.97 20.05
N MET A 163 -5.34 -8.08 19.06
CA MET A 163 -5.35 -6.65 19.27
C MET A 163 -6.77 -6.10 19.21
N THR A 164 -7.15 -5.26 20.16
CA THR A 164 -8.46 -4.59 20.15
C THR A 164 -8.32 -3.08 20.16
N VAL A 165 -9.18 -2.39 19.40
CA VAL A 165 -9.26 -0.92 19.36
C VAL A 165 -10.73 -0.53 19.50
N THR A 166 -11.12 -0.09 20.69
CA THR A 166 -12.52 0.12 21.01
C THR A 166 -12.80 1.58 21.35
N ASN A 167 -13.81 2.17 20.69
CA ASN A 167 -14.26 3.54 20.91
C ASN A 167 -13.12 4.58 20.85
N CYS A 168 -12.11 4.36 20.02
CA CYS A 168 -11.03 5.30 19.76
C CYS A 168 -11.37 6.25 18.61
N ASP A 169 -10.64 7.37 18.50
CA ASP A 169 -10.70 8.30 17.40
C ASP A 169 -9.28 8.44 16.82
N LEU A 170 -9.04 7.78 15.68
CA LEU A 170 -7.75 7.73 15.01
C LEU A 170 -7.77 8.73 13.85
N TYR A 171 -6.91 9.75 13.90
CA TYR A 171 -7.03 10.86 12.97
C TYR A 171 -5.71 11.37 12.43
N GLY A 172 -5.84 12.00 11.29
CA GLY A 172 -4.98 13.02 10.72
C GLY A 172 -3.58 12.61 10.36
N CYS A 173 -3.12 13.13 9.26
CA CYS A 173 -1.76 13.14 8.79
C CYS A 173 -1.13 11.78 8.50
N GLY A 174 -1.34 10.74 9.31
CA GLY A 174 -0.81 9.40 9.08
C GLY A 174 -1.26 8.82 7.74
N THR A 175 -0.44 7.96 7.15
CA THR A 175 -0.83 7.24 5.93
C THR A 175 -2.09 6.42 6.17
N TYR A 176 -2.12 5.70 7.26
CA TYR A 176 -3.24 4.82 7.63
C TYR A 176 -3.68 5.04 9.08
N GLY A 177 -4.98 4.87 9.33
CA GLY A 177 -5.47 4.79 10.70
C GLY A 177 -4.96 3.55 11.42
N LEU A 178 -5.08 2.39 10.76
CA LEU A 178 -4.54 1.10 11.21
C LEU A 178 -3.62 0.52 10.13
N GLU A 179 -2.41 0.19 10.50
CA GLU A 179 -1.44 -0.51 9.67
C GLU A 179 -1.07 -1.84 10.31
N LEU A 180 -1.38 -2.94 9.63
CA LEU A 180 -1.30 -4.30 10.16
C LEU A 180 -0.32 -5.12 9.31
N ILE A 181 0.81 -5.51 9.88
CA ILE A 181 1.84 -6.27 9.18
C ILE A 181 2.03 -7.62 9.89
N ARG A 182 1.75 -8.72 9.20
CA ARG A 182 1.83 -10.08 9.76
C ARG A 182 1.11 -10.24 11.11
N THR A 183 0.01 -9.50 11.28
CA THR A 183 -0.76 -9.41 12.51
C THR A 183 -2.05 -10.22 12.41
N ARG A 184 -2.49 -10.81 13.52
CA ARG A 184 -3.64 -11.71 13.56
C ARG A 184 -4.64 -11.28 14.63
N GLU A 185 -5.93 -11.57 14.36
CA GLU A 185 -7.04 -11.33 15.29
C GLU A 185 -7.07 -9.88 15.80
N VAL A 186 -7.34 -8.97 14.85
CA VAL A 186 -7.51 -7.54 15.13
C VAL A 186 -8.98 -7.18 15.12
N ARG A 187 -9.46 -6.51 16.18
CA ARG A 187 -10.83 -6.03 16.28
C ARG A 187 -10.85 -4.53 16.51
N ALA A 188 -11.57 -3.80 15.67
CA ALA A 188 -11.89 -2.40 15.89
C ALA A 188 -13.42 -2.28 16.08
N GLU A 189 -13.86 -1.77 17.22
CA GLU A 189 -15.28 -1.65 17.55
C GLU A 189 -15.63 -0.21 17.93
N GLY A 190 -16.67 0.35 17.32
CA GLY A 190 -17.14 1.71 17.59
C GLY A 190 -16.08 2.80 17.38
N THR A 191 -15.02 2.48 16.65
CA THR A 191 -13.85 3.35 16.47
C THR A 191 -14.05 4.25 15.25
N THR A 192 -13.67 5.52 15.40
CA THR A 192 -13.61 6.47 14.30
C THR A 192 -12.20 6.43 13.67
N ILE A 193 -12.12 6.36 12.34
CA ILE A 193 -10.87 6.51 11.57
C ILE A 193 -11.12 7.63 10.57
N ARG A 194 -10.34 8.70 10.65
CA ARG A 194 -10.63 9.89 9.85
C ARG A 194 -9.39 10.69 9.45
N ASP A 195 -9.56 11.43 8.36
CA ASP A 195 -8.57 12.41 7.89
C ASP A 195 -7.17 11.80 7.67
N CYS A 196 -7.10 10.51 7.32
CA CYS A 196 -5.85 9.86 6.97
C CYS A 196 -5.51 10.09 5.49
N SER A 197 -4.23 10.29 5.21
CA SER A 197 -3.78 10.77 3.90
C SER A 197 -3.63 9.69 2.83
N TYR A 198 -3.78 8.40 3.17
CA TYR A 198 -3.61 7.33 2.21
C TYR A 198 -4.67 6.22 2.30
N GLY A 199 -5.10 5.85 3.49
CA GLY A 199 -6.15 4.86 3.71
C GLY A 199 -6.61 4.78 5.17
N ALA A 200 -7.72 4.11 5.41
CA ALA A 200 -8.17 3.84 6.78
C ALA A 200 -7.44 2.63 7.36
N VAL A 201 -7.37 1.54 6.61
CA VAL A 201 -6.74 0.29 7.03
C VAL A 201 -5.84 -0.26 5.93
N TYR A 202 -4.61 -0.50 6.26
CA TYR A 202 -3.68 -1.30 5.47
C TYR A 202 -3.38 -2.61 6.20
N ALA A 203 -3.41 -3.73 5.48
CA ALA A 203 -3.02 -5.01 6.04
C ALA A 203 -2.18 -5.79 5.05
N ALA A 204 -1.01 -6.26 5.50
CA ALA A 204 -0.13 -7.13 4.71
C ALA A 204 0.15 -8.43 5.47
N ASN A 205 -0.10 -9.57 4.81
CA ASN A 205 0.11 -10.92 5.37
C ASN A 205 -0.59 -11.11 6.73
N SER A 206 -1.75 -10.49 6.92
CA SER A 206 -2.50 -10.45 8.18
C SER A 206 -3.83 -11.20 8.07
N CYS A 207 -4.44 -11.56 9.19
CA CYS A 207 -5.69 -12.29 9.17
C CYS A 207 -6.56 -12.08 10.42
N GLY A 208 -7.85 -12.40 10.29
CA GLY A 208 -8.79 -12.22 11.40
C GLY A 208 -9.02 -10.75 11.72
N ILE A 209 -9.31 -9.93 10.68
CA ILE A 209 -9.47 -8.48 10.82
C ILE A 209 -10.96 -8.16 10.85
N TYR A 210 -11.44 -7.58 11.96
CA TYR A 210 -12.85 -7.26 12.16
C TYR A 210 -13.01 -5.80 12.53
N LEU A 211 -13.82 -5.08 11.74
CA LEU A 211 -14.32 -3.75 12.09
C LEU A 211 -15.82 -3.84 12.28
N ASP A 212 -16.35 -3.38 13.41
CA ASP A 212 -17.79 -3.38 13.67
C ASP A 212 -18.25 -2.04 14.27
N GLY A 213 -19.32 -1.49 13.69
CA GLY A 213 -19.91 -0.24 14.16
C GLY A 213 -18.95 0.96 14.09
N CYS A 214 -17.97 0.93 13.20
CA CYS A 214 -16.97 1.98 13.05
C CYS A 214 -17.50 3.16 12.20
N SER A 215 -16.81 4.30 12.29
CA SER A 215 -17.05 5.48 11.44
C SER A 215 -15.78 5.85 10.70
N ILE A 216 -15.81 5.77 9.37
CA ILE A 216 -14.66 6.08 8.51
C ILE A 216 -15.00 7.26 7.63
N HIS A 217 -14.20 8.34 7.66
CA HIS A 217 -14.48 9.51 6.84
C HIS A 217 -13.25 10.39 6.62
N GLY A 218 -13.30 11.22 5.54
CA GLY A 218 -12.21 12.14 5.24
C GLY A 218 -10.91 11.44 4.89
N ILE A 219 -10.97 10.18 4.42
CA ILE A 219 -9.80 9.46 3.93
C ILE A 219 -9.49 9.97 2.53
N GLU A 220 -8.23 10.32 2.28
CA GLU A 220 -7.76 10.73 0.96
C GLU A 220 -6.60 9.82 0.55
N GLY A 221 -6.48 9.51 -0.75
CA GLY A 221 -5.33 8.76 -1.25
C GLY A 221 -5.69 7.51 -2.05
N TYR A 222 -5.05 6.36 -1.73
CA TYR A 222 -5.16 5.17 -2.57
C TYR A 222 -6.46 4.40 -2.31
N GLY A 223 -6.54 3.64 -1.24
CA GLY A 223 -7.69 2.81 -0.91
C GLY A 223 -8.14 2.98 0.53
N VAL A 224 -9.46 3.08 0.76
CA VAL A 224 -9.96 3.14 2.14
C VAL A 224 -9.52 1.88 2.89
N PHE A 225 -9.60 0.72 2.24
CA PHE A 225 -9.07 -0.56 2.72
C PHE A 225 -8.12 -1.13 1.69
N SER A 226 -6.86 -1.33 2.07
CA SER A 226 -5.84 -1.97 1.24
C SER A 226 -5.36 -3.26 1.92
N LEU A 227 -5.76 -4.41 1.37
CA LEU A 227 -5.49 -5.73 1.93
C LEU A 227 -4.59 -6.53 0.99
N ASN A 228 -3.33 -6.65 1.34
CA ASN A 228 -2.34 -7.37 0.56
C ASN A 228 -2.05 -8.75 1.19
N SER A 229 -2.25 -9.82 0.45
CA SER A 229 -2.03 -11.20 0.93
C SER A 229 -2.64 -11.48 2.32
N SER A 230 -3.77 -10.85 2.61
CA SER A 230 -4.47 -10.94 3.89
C SER A 230 -5.76 -11.75 3.75
N TRP A 231 -6.26 -12.34 4.84
CA TRP A 231 -7.44 -13.18 4.76
C TRP A 231 -8.32 -13.06 6.00
N SER A 232 -9.60 -13.47 5.86
CA SER A 232 -10.60 -13.40 6.94
C SER A 232 -10.80 -11.99 7.45
N THR A 233 -11.23 -11.09 6.57
CA THR A 233 -11.54 -9.70 6.93
C THR A 233 -13.04 -9.46 6.84
N ALA A 234 -13.62 -8.89 7.88
CA ALA A 234 -15.02 -8.49 7.90
C ALA A 234 -15.19 -7.05 8.37
N ILE A 235 -15.92 -6.27 7.59
CA ILE A 235 -16.31 -4.89 7.90
C ILE A 235 -17.83 -4.88 8.06
N LEU A 236 -18.27 -4.66 9.28
CA LEU A 236 -19.66 -4.84 9.68
C LEU A 236 -20.25 -3.52 10.21
N ASN A 237 -21.51 -3.24 9.89
CA ASN A 237 -22.28 -2.14 10.47
C ASN A 237 -21.54 -0.78 10.48
N THR A 238 -20.63 -0.57 9.55
CA THR A 238 -19.69 0.56 9.53
C THR A 238 -20.15 1.62 8.55
N THR A 239 -20.05 2.88 8.96
CA THR A 239 -20.33 4.03 8.09
C THR A 239 -19.03 4.48 7.41
N ILE A 240 -19.03 4.58 6.08
CA ILE A 240 -17.88 5.00 5.26
C ILE A 240 -18.34 6.16 4.36
N ARG A 241 -17.85 7.35 4.62
CA ARG A 241 -18.35 8.54 3.94
C ARG A 241 -17.31 9.63 3.74
N ASP A 242 -17.58 10.49 2.76
CA ASP A 242 -16.77 11.68 2.50
C ASP A 242 -15.28 11.33 2.27
N CYS A 243 -14.99 10.15 1.71
CA CYS A 243 -13.66 9.68 1.34
C CYS A 243 -13.39 9.95 -0.14
N LYS A 244 -12.10 10.12 -0.48
CA LYS A 244 -11.64 10.35 -1.85
C LYS A 244 -10.41 9.49 -2.12
N GLY A 245 -10.31 8.93 -3.31
CA GLY A 245 -9.13 8.15 -3.67
C GLY A 245 -9.35 7.25 -4.85
N THR A 246 -8.43 6.32 -5.05
CA THR A 246 -8.52 5.37 -6.15
C THR A 246 -9.66 4.38 -5.94
N CYS A 247 -9.82 3.82 -4.73
CA CYS A 247 -10.88 2.84 -4.51
C CYS A 247 -11.36 2.77 -3.05
N LEU A 248 -12.52 2.15 -2.86
CA LEU A 248 -12.96 1.72 -1.54
C LEU A 248 -12.14 0.52 -1.05
N LEU A 249 -12.01 -0.50 -1.90
CA LEU A 249 -11.37 -1.78 -1.58
C LEU A 249 -10.29 -2.12 -2.60
N ASP A 250 -9.05 -2.24 -2.13
CA ASP A 250 -7.97 -2.95 -2.81
C ASP A 250 -7.73 -4.28 -2.08
N LEU A 251 -8.03 -5.38 -2.76
CA LEU A 251 -7.97 -6.73 -2.22
C LEU A 251 -6.88 -7.55 -2.91
N SER A 252 -5.69 -7.02 -3.07
CA SER A 252 -4.55 -7.67 -3.71
C SER A 252 -4.17 -8.98 -3.01
N ALA A 253 -4.51 -10.12 -3.63
CA ALA A 253 -4.36 -11.46 -3.07
C ALA A 253 -5.08 -11.68 -1.72
N ALA A 254 -6.03 -10.84 -1.35
CA ALA A 254 -6.87 -11.02 -0.17
C ALA A 254 -7.93 -12.10 -0.39
N LYS A 255 -8.24 -12.85 0.66
CA LYS A 255 -9.22 -13.95 0.65
C LYS A 255 -10.23 -13.77 1.77
N MET A 256 -11.47 -14.25 1.53
CA MET A 256 -12.52 -14.26 2.54
C MET A 256 -12.80 -12.85 3.09
N PHE A 257 -13.14 -11.92 2.19
CA PHE A 257 -13.54 -10.58 2.56
C PHE A 257 -15.06 -10.45 2.61
N GLN A 258 -15.56 -9.82 3.67
CA GLN A 258 -16.99 -9.51 3.83
C GLN A 258 -17.19 -8.04 4.19
N LEU A 259 -18.19 -7.43 3.52
CA LEU A 259 -18.73 -6.11 3.81
C LEU A 259 -20.22 -6.27 4.08
N ALA A 260 -20.69 -6.05 5.32
CA ALA A 260 -22.09 -6.30 5.65
C ALA A 260 -22.70 -5.22 6.56
N GLY A 261 -23.94 -4.83 6.25
CA GLY A 261 -24.69 -3.84 7.03
C GLY A 261 -24.07 -2.43 7.02
N CYS A 262 -23.22 -2.10 6.04
CA CYS A 262 -22.50 -0.84 5.98
C CYS A 262 -23.27 0.26 5.25
N ASP A 263 -23.06 1.51 5.66
CA ASP A 263 -23.52 2.71 4.93
C ASP A 263 -22.32 3.39 4.25
N ILE A 264 -22.26 3.27 2.93
CA ILE A 264 -21.19 3.81 2.09
C ILE A 264 -21.77 4.98 1.29
N SER A 265 -21.42 6.21 1.67
CA SER A 265 -22.10 7.38 1.11
C SER A 265 -21.18 8.59 0.89
N ARG A 266 -21.46 9.35 -0.17
CA ARG A 266 -20.77 10.60 -0.54
C ARG A 266 -19.27 10.45 -0.74
N ASN A 267 -18.82 9.29 -1.20
CA ASN A 267 -17.43 9.04 -1.53
C ASN A 267 -17.15 9.36 -3.01
N THR A 268 -15.90 9.68 -3.31
CA THR A 268 -15.44 9.89 -4.67
C THR A 268 -14.22 9.00 -4.92
N PHE A 269 -14.39 8.02 -5.82
CA PHE A 269 -13.35 7.06 -6.17
C PHE A 269 -13.17 6.97 -7.69
N ASP A 270 -12.01 6.51 -8.14
CA ASP A 270 -11.86 6.11 -9.53
C ASP A 270 -12.68 4.84 -9.81
N GLY A 271 -12.66 3.88 -8.90
CA GLY A 271 -13.54 2.71 -8.91
C GLY A 271 -13.88 2.26 -7.49
N MET A 272 -14.95 1.49 -7.31
CA MET A 272 -15.32 1.00 -5.98
C MET A 272 -14.38 -0.13 -5.53
N PHE A 273 -14.06 -1.05 -6.43
CA PHE A 273 -13.26 -2.25 -6.15
C PHE A 273 -12.07 -2.33 -7.11
N PHE A 274 -10.90 -2.60 -6.53
CA PHE A 274 -9.65 -2.76 -7.24
C PHE A 274 -8.98 -4.10 -6.87
N SER A 275 -8.39 -4.78 -7.86
CA SER A 275 -7.60 -6.02 -7.65
C SER A 275 -8.26 -7.11 -6.80
N THR A 276 -9.55 -7.35 -6.97
CA THR A 276 -10.22 -8.44 -6.25
C THR A 276 -9.89 -9.79 -6.90
N VAL A 277 -8.94 -10.54 -6.33
CA VAL A 277 -8.58 -11.91 -6.78
C VAL A 277 -9.62 -12.93 -6.34
N PHE A 278 -10.34 -12.66 -5.25
CA PHE A 278 -11.41 -13.49 -4.71
C PHE A 278 -12.68 -12.68 -4.58
N GLN A 279 -13.82 -13.36 -4.78
CA GLN A 279 -15.13 -12.72 -4.67
C GLN A 279 -15.35 -12.12 -3.27
N PRO A 280 -15.43 -10.79 -3.12
CA PRO A 280 -15.85 -10.19 -1.87
C PRO A 280 -17.35 -10.45 -1.65
N VAL A 281 -17.73 -10.82 -0.43
CA VAL A 281 -19.12 -10.90 -0.03
C VAL A 281 -19.58 -9.52 0.40
N VAL A 282 -20.58 -8.99 -0.29
CA VAL A 282 -21.23 -7.70 0.05
C VAL A 282 -22.68 -7.97 0.35
N ASP A 283 -23.12 -7.67 1.58
CA ASP A 283 -24.47 -8.01 2.02
C ASP A 283 -25.11 -6.90 2.84
N ASN A 284 -26.38 -6.60 2.53
CA ASN A 284 -27.19 -5.61 3.27
C ASN A 284 -26.48 -4.25 3.45
N CYS A 285 -25.71 -3.81 2.44
CA CYS A 285 -25.05 -2.51 2.43
C CYS A 285 -25.87 -1.47 1.67
N SER A 286 -25.77 -0.23 2.12
CA SER A 286 -26.33 0.94 1.46
C SER A 286 -25.21 1.70 0.75
N PHE A 287 -25.39 1.97 -0.54
CA PHE A 287 -24.48 2.80 -1.34
C PHE A 287 -25.25 4.02 -1.86
N LYS A 288 -24.91 5.21 -1.36
CA LYS A 288 -25.64 6.44 -1.70
C LYS A 288 -24.70 7.57 -2.08
N ASP A 289 -25.05 8.28 -3.14
CA ASP A 289 -24.35 9.49 -3.55
C ASP A 289 -22.81 9.30 -3.73
N ASN A 290 -22.39 8.10 -4.11
CA ASN A 290 -20.99 7.85 -4.41
C ASN A 290 -20.72 8.18 -5.88
N ASN A 291 -19.57 8.80 -6.14
CA ASN A 291 -19.06 9.04 -7.48
C ASN A 291 -17.91 8.10 -7.77
N CYS A 292 -18.05 7.23 -8.78
CA CYS A 292 -17.02 6.32 -9.23
C CYS A 292 -16.74 6.59 -10.71
N ALA A 293 -15.64 7.27 -11.01
CA ALA A 293 -15.33 7.76 -12.36
C ALA A 293 -15.27 6.63 -13.40
N ASN A 294 -14.73 5.47 -13.02
CA ASN A 294 -14.56 4.29 -13.88
C ASN A 294 -15.56 3.15 -13.54
N GLY A 295 -16.66 3.47 -12.86
CA GLY A 295 -17.65 2.49 -12.46
C GLY A 295 -17.26 1.71 -11.20
N TRP A 296 -17.86 0.51 -11.01
CA TRP A 296 -17.67 -0.27 -9.78
C TRP A 296 -16.36 -1.05 -9.76
N TYR A 297 -15.92 -1.56 -10.92
CA TYR A 297 -14.74 -2.40 -11.03
C TYR A 297 -13.72 -1.70 -11.92
N MET A 298 -12.58 -1.43 -11.38
CA MET A 298 -11.45 -1.03 -12.19
C MET A 298 -10.92 -2.26 -12.92
N GLU A 299 -10.79 -2.17 -14.25
CA GLU A 299 -10.14 -3.21 -15.02
C GLU A 299 -8.64 -3.17 -14.70
N THR A 300 -8.18 -4.24 -14.07
CA THR A 300 -6.76 -4.47 -13.81
C THR A 300 -6.30 -5.64 -14.66
N TRP A 301 -5.00 -5.80 -14.81
CA TRP A 301 -4.37 -6.96 -15.46
C TRP A 301 -4.81 -8.29 -14.81
N GLN A 302 -5.21 -8.29 -13.54
CA GLN A 302 -5.89 -9.38 -12.89
C GLN A 302 -7.40 -9.15 -13.00
N LYS A 303 -8.09 -10.06 -13.67
CA LYS A 303 -9.53 -9.99 -13.79
C LYS A 303 -10.14 -9.99 -12.39
N SER A 304 -10.76 -8.88 -12.01
CA SER A 304 -11.44 -8.76 -10.72
C SER A 304 -12.63 -9.72 -10.65
N GLU A 305 -12.71 -10.49 -9.58
CA GLU A 305 -13.89 -11.29 -9.29
C GLU A 305 -15.00 -10.36 -8.78
N ARG A 306 -16.18 -10.48 -9.37
CA ARG A 306 -17.34 -9.63 -9.00
C ARG A 306 -17.83 -9.96 -7.61
N ALA A 307 -18.29 -8.94 -6.88
CA ALA A 307 -18.92 -9.11 -5.59
C ALA A 307 -20.18 -9.98 -5.66
N VAL A 308 -20.43 -10.71 -4.61
CA VAL A 308 -21.62 -11.55 -4.43
C VAL A 308 -22.35 -11.17 -3.15
N ASN A 309 -23.67 -11.44 -3.11
CA ASN A 309 -24.44 -11.36 -1.87
C ASN A 309 -24.20 -12.60 -0.98
N SER A 310 -24.79 -12.64 0.22
CA SER A 310 -24.68 -13.76 1.16
C SER A 310 -25.22 -15.08 0.61
N ASP A 311 -26.12 -15.04 -0.40
CA ASP A 311 -26.64 -16.21 -1.08
C ASP A 311 -25.71 -16.72 -2.20
N GLY A 312 -24.60 -16.02 -2.45
CA GLY A 312 -23.61 -16.32 -3.49
C GLY A 312 -24.07 -15.92 -4.90
N GLU A 313 -25.02 -14.99 -5.02
CA GLU A 313 -25.49 -14.45 -6.28
C GLU A 313 -24.62 -13.24 -6.65
N THR A 314 -24.09 -13.24 -7.87
CA THR A 314 -23.27 -12.13 -8.39
C THR A 314 -24.14 -10.93 -8.70
N TYR A 315 -23.78 -9.75 -8.21
CA TYR A 315 -24.44 -8.50 -8.57
C TYR A 315 -24.27 -8.22 -10.06
N THR A 316 -25.39 -7.90 -10.72
CA THR A 316 -25.37 -7.36 -12.09
C THR A 316 -24.97 -5.89 -12.08
N ASP A 317 -24.45 -5.38 -13.21
CA ASP A 317 -24.11 -3.96 -13.32
C ASP A 317 -25.32 -3.06 -13.06
N ALA A 318 -26.53 -3.47 -13.49
CA ALA A 318 -27.76 -2.76 -13.24
C ALA A 318 -28.17 -2.74 -11.74
N GLU A 319 -27.92 -3.80 -11.00
CA GLU A 319 -28.17 -3.85 -9.55
C GLU A 319 -27.17 -2.97 -8.79
N LEU A 320 -25.89 -3.00 -9.16
CA LEU A 320 -24.88 -2.10 -8.60
C LEU A 320 -25.19 -0.64 -8.94
N GLU A 321 -25.62 -0.37 -10.16
CA GLU A 321 -26.05 0.96 -10.59
C GLU A 321 -27.30 1.43 -9.84
N ALA A 322 -28.25 0.54 -9.57
CA ALA A 322 -29.45 0.85 -8.78
C ALA A 322 -29.13 1.17 -7.31
N LEU A 323 -28.10 0.53 -6.73
CA LEU A 323 -27.63 0.81 -5.37
C LEU A 323 -26.97 2.20 -5.23
N THR A 324 -26.52 2.79 -6.34
CA THR A 324 -25.91 4.14 -6.36
C THR A 324 -26.90 5.26 -6.65
N ARG A 325 -28.09 4.95 -7.15
CA ARG A 325 -29.07 5.93 -7.69
C ARG A 325 -30.18 6.33 -6.74
N ASP A 326 -30.01 6.29 -5.45
CA ASP A 326 -31.04 6.83 -4.55
C ASP A 326 -30.79 8.32 -4.27
N GLY A 327 -31.40 9.18 -5.08
CA GLY A 327 -31.41 10.62 -4.93
C GLY A 327 -31.40 11.35 -6.27
N ASP A 328 -32.24 12.35 -6.43
CA ASP A 328 -32.47 13.20 -7.62
C ASP A 328 -31.23 14.02 -8.09
N SER A 329 -30.06 13.40 -8.22
CA SER A 329 -28.97 14.01 -8.97
C SER A 329 -28.92 13.37 -10.35
N GLU A 330 -29.24 14.14 -11.39
CA GLU A 330 -28.85 13.80 -12.75
C GLU A 330 -27.30 13.71 -12.78
N TRP A 331 -26.79 12.49 -12.53
CA TRP A 331 -25.42 12.20 -12.89
C TRP A 331 -25.39 12.14 -14.43
N THR A 332 -24.89 13.16 -15.06
CA THR A 332 -24.40 13.06 -16.42
C THR A 332 -23.02 12.47 -16.31
N GLU A 333 -22.84 11.27 -16.87
CA GLU A 333 -21.53 10.72 -17.19
C GLU A 333 -20.68 11.86 -17.75
N PRO A 334 -19.57 12.26 -17.10
CA PRO A 334 -18.66 13.15 -17.77
C PRO A 334 -18.35 12.42 -19.07
N ALA A 335 -18.62 13.07 -20.22
CA ALA A 335 -18.23 12.54 -21.49
C ALA A 335 -16.74 12.27 -21.36
N VAL A 336 -16.36 11.03 -21.11
CA VAL A 336 -14.99 10.56 -21.32
C VAL A 336 -14.86 10.70 -22.84
N GLU A 337 -14.26 11.79 -23.27
CA GLU A 337 -13.77 11.86 -24.63
C GLU A 337 -12.87 10.62 -24.72
N GLU A 338 -13.30 9.64 -25.47
CA GLU A 338 -12.52 8.44 -25.76
C GLU A 338 -11.24 8.93 -26.42
N ILE A 339 -10.18 9.05 -25.61
CA ILE A 339 -8.86 9.50 -26.10
C ILE A 339 -8.32 8.32 -26.90
N THR A 340 -8.72 8.24 -28.15
CA THR A 340 -8.15 7.28 -29.10
C THR A 340 -6.80 7.81 -29.60
N VAL A 341 -5.76 7.63 -28.78
CA VAL A 341 -4.41 7.75 -29.31
C VAL A 341 -4.08 6.44 -30.05
N THR A 342 -3.87 6.54 -31.34
CA THR A 342 -3.52 5.38 -32.15
C THR A 342 -2.00 5.29 -32.24
N ALA A 343 -1.44 4.11 -32.00
CA ALA A 343 -0.02 3.87 -32.22
C ALA A 343 0.36 4.19 -33.67
N PRO A 344 1.50 4.83 -33.90
CA PRO A 344 2.02 5.03 -35.26
C PRO A 344 2.22 3.68 -35.98
N ALA A 345 2.21 3.69 -37.30
CA ALA A 345 2.44 2.49 -38.08
C ALA A 345 3.90 2.01 -37.95
N VAL A 346 4.10 0.70 -38.05
CA VAL A 346 5.44 0.10 -38.10
C VAL A 346 6.17 0.60 -39.34
N SER A 347 7.37 1.13 -39.17
CA SER A 347 8.22 1.66 -40.23
C SER A 347 8.96 0.56 -41.00
N GLU A 348 9.67 0.92 -42.09
CA GLU A 348 10.41 -0.03 -42.94
C GLU A 348 11.53 -0.77 -42.16
N ASP A 349 12.05 -0.20 -41.08
CA ASP A 349 13.06 -0.80 -40.20
C ASP A 349 12.47 -1.78 -39.18
N GLY A 350 11.14 -1.99 -39.18
CA GLY A 350 10.43 -2.88 -38.29
C GLY A 350 10.14 -2.30 -36.93
N MET A 351 10.29 -0.98 -36.72
CA MET A 351 10.02 -0.29 -35.47
C MET A 351 8.86 0.69 -35.57
N ILE A 352 8.27 1.00 -34.41
CA ILE A 352 7.27 2.07 -34.27
C ILE A 352 8.01 3.32 -33.82
N HIS A 353 8.11 4.33 -34.69
CA HIS A 353 8.73 5.60 -34.36
C HIS A 353 7.72 6.50 -33.65
N VAL A 354 8.02 6.92 -32.41
CA VAL A 354 7.14 7.74 -31.58
C VAL A 354 7.77 9.09 -31.28
N HIS A 355 6.93 10.15 -31.22
CA HIS A 355 7.36 11.53 -31.11
C HIS A 355 6.87 12.22 -29.82
N ASN A 356 5.97 11.58 -29.10
CA ASN A 356 5.38 12.09 -27.85
C ASN A 356 4.97 10.95 -26.94
N VAL A 357 4.59 11.30 -25.70
CA VAL A 357 4.23 10.32 -24.66
C VAL A 357 2.98 9.50 -25.01
N ASP A 358 1.99 10.10 -25.67
CA ASP A 358 0.75 9.40 -26.01
C ASP A 358 1.00 8.33 -27.08
N GLU A 359 1.82 8.64 -28.09
CA GLU A 359 2.26 7.67 -29.09
C GLU A 359 3.10 6.54 -28.45
N LEU A 360 3.97 6.86 -27.48
CA LEU A 360 4.72 5.87 -26.72
C LEU A 360 3.77 4.92 -26.00
N LEU A 361 2.83 5.43 -25.22
CA LEU A 361 1.86 4.63 -24.46
C LEU A 361 0.99 3.76 -25.37
N ALA A 362 0.50 4.31 -26.47
CA ALA A 362 -0.31 3.59 -27.46
C ALA A 362 0.46 2.46 -28.17
N SER A 363 1.80 2.50 -28.15
CA SER A 363 2.67 1.52 -28.82
C SER A 363 3.12 0.38 -27.91
N ILE A 364 2.83 0.44 -26.61
CA ILE A 364 3.25 -0.59 -25.64
C ILE A 364 2.43 -1.87 -25.86
N ALA A 365 3.11 -2.92 -26.34
CA ALA A 365 2.52 -4.24 -26.55
C ALA A 365 3.64 -5.32 -26.59
N PRO A 366 3.30 -6.61 -26.41
CA PRO A 366 4.25 -7.69 -26.61
C PRO A 366 4.82 -7.73 -28.04
N ASP A 367 6.02 -8.25 -28.18
CA ASP A 367 6.73 -8.41 -29.46
C ASP A 367 6.88 -7.11 -30.25
N THR A 368 6.92 -5.97 -29.56
CA THR A 368 6.94 -4.64 -30.18
C THR A 368 8.29 -3.95 -30.00
N ALA A 369 8.78 -3.33 -31.06
CA ALA A 369 9.98 -2.50 -31.05
C ALA A 369 9.60 -1.03 -31.26
N ILE A 370 9.83 -0.21 -30.22
CA ILE A 370 9.53 1.23 -30.18
C ILE A 370 10.84 2.01 -30.31
N PHE A 371 10.86 2.97 -31.23
CA PHE A 371 11.95 3.91 -31.37
C PHE A 371 11.51 5.31 -30.93
N LEU A 372 12.18 5.82 -29.88
CA LEU A 372 11.96 7.16 -29.38
C LEU A 372 12.72 8.17 -30.26
N GLU A 373 12.01 9.02 -30.96
CA GLU A 373 12.61 10.16 -31.65
C GLU A 373 13.17 11.18 -30.66
N ASP A 374 14.08 12.04 -31.12
CA ASP A 374 14.71 13.05 -30.26
C ASP A 374 13.66 13.95 -29.59
N GLY A 375 13.63 13.99 -28.26
CA GLY A 375 12.63 14.77 -27.52
C GLY A 375 12.47 14.42 -26.05
N VAL A 376 11.52 15.07 -25.41
CA VAL A 376 11.15 14.82 -24.01
C VAL A 376 9.78 14.15 -23.96
N TYR A 377 9.73 12.98 -23.37
CA TYR A 377 8.54 12.17 -23.12
C TYR A 377 8.16 12.37 -21.64
N ASP A 378 7.52 13.49 -21.36
CA ASP A 378 7.05 13.81 -20.02
C ASP A 378 5.74 13.05 -19.76
N LEU A 379 5.83 12.01 -18.92
CA LEU A 379 4.72 11.11 -18.63
C LEU A 379 3.52 11.87 -18.04
N SER A 380 3.76 12.94 -17.29
CA SER A 380 2.69 13.79 -16.71
C SER A 380 1.93 14.63 -17.75
N LYS A 381 2.40 14.67 -18.99
CA LYS A 381 1.77 15.41 -20.10
C LYS A 381 0.97 14.50 -21.05
N SER A 382 0.84 13.22 -20.73
CA SER A 382 -0.08 12.33 -21.47
C SER A 382 -1.51 12.85 -21.33
N GLN A 383 -2.27 12.78 -22.44
CA GLN A 383 -3.68 13.20 -22.44
C GLN A 383 -4.55 12.38 -21.49
N GLY A 384 -4.15 11.12 -21.23
CA GLY A 384 -4.81 10.21 -20.32
C GLY A 384 -4.11 10.06 -18.95
N TYR A 385 -3.25 11.02 -18.57
CA TYR A 385 -2.47 10.91 -17.36
C TYR A 385 -3.33 10.68 -16.10
N GLY A 386 -3.04 9.58 -15.41
CA GLY A 386 -3.70 9.18 -14.17
C GLY A 386 -5.05 8.48 -14.31
N TYR A 387 -5.65 8.41 -15.52
CA TYR A 387 -6.97 7.79 -15.69
C TYR A 387 -7.11 6.87 -16.90
N ALA A 388 -6.29 7.03 -17.95
CA ALA A 388 -6.29 6.12 -19.09
C ALA A 388 -5.43 4.88 -18.79
N SER A 389 -5.73 3.79 -19.45
CA SER A 389 -4.90 2.57 -19.45
C SER A 389 -4.89 1.94 -20.83
N GLY A 390 -3.92 1.08 -21.07
CA GLY A 390 -3.88 0.20 -22.24
C GLY A 390 -3.92 -1.26 -21.80
N ASP A 391 -3.90 -2.17 -22.80
CA ASP A 391 -3.89 -3.61 -22.52
C ASP A 391 -2.64 -4.06 -21.73
N TYR A 392 -1.55 -3.28 -21.80
CA TYR A 392 -0.23 -3.63 -21.25
C TYR A 392 0.37 -2.52 -20.39
N TRP A 393 -0.38 -1.51 -20.02
CA TRP A 393 0.08 -0.44 -19.13
C TRP A 393 -1.09 0.23 -18.40
N TYR A 394 -0.78 0.78 -17.23
CA TYR A 394 -1.73 1.56 -16.43
C TYR A 394 -0.98 2.59 -15.57
N TRP A 395 -1.72 3.53 -15.00
CA TRP A 395 -1.21 4.50 -14.05
C TRP A 395 -1.42 3.99 -12.62
N MET A 396 -0.34 3.78 -11.89
CA MET A 396 -0.38 3.49 -10.47
C MET A 396 -0.45 4.80 -9.69
N SER A 397 -1.46 4.97 -8.85
CA SER A 397 -1.59 6.16 -8.00
C SER A 397 -0.53 6.14 -6.90
N CYS A 398 0.29 7.18 -6.84
CA CYS A 398 1.22 7.45 -5.77
C CYS A 398 0.81 8.71 -5.01
N TYR A 399 1.55 9.05 -3.98
CA TYR A 399 1.21 10.18 -3.08
C TYR A 399 1.09 11.54 -3.79
N ASP A 400 1.95 11.83 -4.74
CA ASP A 400 2.06 13.14 -5.41
C ASP A 400 1.71 13.10 -6.90
N GLY A 401 1.18 11.99 -7.38
CA GLY A 401 0.73 11.81 -8.76
C GLY A 401 0.90 10.37 -9.24
N PRO A 402 0.37 10.04 -10.42
CA PRO A 402 0.46 8.70 -10.97
C PRO A 402 1.82 8.36 -11.56
N GLY A 403 2.28 7.11 -11.37
CA GLY A 403 3.44 6.49 -12.01
C GLY A 403 3.04 5.50 -13.11
N LEU A 404 3.85 5.35 -14.13
CA LEU A 404 3.61 4.43 -15.24
C LEU A 404 4.01 2.99 -14.85
N VAL A 405 3.08 2.06 -14.96
CA VAL A 405 3.34 0.61 -14.87
C VAL A 405 3.10 -0.03 -16.22
N ILE A 406 4.08 -0.79 -16.72
CA ILE A 406 4.01 -1.61 -17.92
C ILE A 406 4.02 -3.07 -17.49
N HIS A 407 3.04 -3.86 -17.92
CA HIS A 407 2.90 -5.24 -17.44
C HIS A 407 2.67 -6.24 -18.57
N GLY A 408 3.24 -7.44 -18.42
CA GLY A 408 3.01 -8.54 -19.36
C GLY A 408 3.42 -8.26 -20.82
N ALA A 409 4.17 -7.20 -21.08
CA ALA A 409 4.64 -6.83 -22.41
C ALA A 409 5.94 -7.61 -22.74
N ASP A 410 5.79 -8.90 -23.03
CA ASP A 410 6.93 -9.77 -23.37
C ASP A 410 7.60 -9.33 -24.67
N ASN A 411 8.95 -9.37 -24.72
CA ASN A 411 9.78 -8.96 -25.85
C ASN A 411 9.60 -7.50 -26.28
N LEU A 412 9.14 -6.64 -25.38
CA LEU A 412 9.06 -5.20 -25.62
C LEU A 412 10.47 -4.61 -25.72
N SER A 413 10.72 -3.84 -26.78
CA SER A 413 11.95 -3.08 -26.95
C SER A 413 11.66 -1.59 -27.05
N ILE A 414 12.27 -0.79 -26.17
CA ILE A 414 12.22 0.68 -26.21
C ILE A 414 13.65 1.19 -26.38
N LYS A 415 13.91 1.88 -27.47
CA LYS A 415 15.24 2.43 -27.75
C LYS A 415 15.21 3.80 -28.37
N ALA A 416 16.32 4.55 -28.26
CA ALA A 416 16.52 5.83 -28.90
C ALA A 416 17.83 5.89 -29.69
N ASN A 417 18.15 7.05 -30.24
CA ASN A 417 19.35 7.28 -31.03
C ASN A 417 20.61 7.65 -30.19
N GLY A 418 20.54 7.48 -28.90
CA GLY A 418 21.63 7.71 -27.95
C GLY A 418 21.13 8.38 -26.66
N PRO A 419 21.85 8.15 -25.52
CA PRO A 419 21.52 8.81 -24.27
C PRO A 419 21.52 10.33 -24.45
N HIS A 420 20.67 11.02 -23.74
CA HIS A 420 20.47 12.48 -23.80
C HIS A 420 19.74 13.04 -25.04
N ARG A 421 19.37 12.21 -26.04
CA ARG A 421 18.57 12.66 -27.18
C ARG A 421 17.08 12.48 -26.94
N ALA A 422 16.68 11.32 -26.41
CA ALA A 422 15.33 11.07 -25.93
C ALA A 422 15.35 10.93 -24.41
N ARG A 423 14.43 11.60 -23.75
CA ARG A 423 14.32 11.62 -22.29
C ARG A 423 12.90 11.24 -21.87
N ILE A 424 12.75 10.18 -21.09
CA ILE A 424 11.49 9.82 -20.44
C ILE A 424 11.54 10.39 -19.00
N VAL A 425 10.61 11.26 -18.67
CA VAL A 425 10.60 11.93 -17.37
C VAL A 425 9.23 11.85 -16.70
N ALA A 426 9.24 11.82 -15.37
CA ALA A 426 8.04 11.86 -14.53
C ALA A 426 8.13 13.02 -13.53
N GLU A 427 6.99 13.65 -13.26
CA GLU A 427 6.89 14.73 -12.28
C GLU A 427 6.72 14.19 -10.85
N PRO A 428 5.88 13.15 -10.58
CA PRO A 428 5.73 12.58 -9.25
C PRO A 428 7.02 12.01 -8.69
N ARG A 429 7.32 12.34 -7.42
CA ARG A 429 8.56 11.94 -6.72
C ARG A 429 8.42 10.63 -5.94
N TYR A 430 7.17 10.20 -5.70
CA TYR A 430 6.89 8.99 -4.91
C TYR A 430 6.66 7.76 -5.77
N CYS A 431 6.61 7.90 -7.10
CA CYS A 431 6.56 6.81 -8.06
C CYS A 431 7.89 6.61 -8.76
N GLU A 432 8.13 5.43 -9.22
CA GLU A 432 9.15 5.18 -10.24
C GLU A 432 8.81 5.90 -11.54
N VAL A 433 9.82 6.29 -12.28
CA VAL A 433 9.61 6.87 -13.63
C VAL A 433 8.93 5.83 -14.52
N MET A 434 9.42 4.59 -14.49
CA MET A 434 8.77 3.46 -15.16
C MET A 434 8.91 2.19 -14.30
N SER A 435 7.80 1.50 -14.10
CA SER A 435 7.75 0.16 -13.52
C SER A 435 7.42 -0.88 -14.59
N PHE A 436 8.09 -2.03 -14.52
CA PHE A 436 7.82 -3.17 -15.41
C PHE A 436 7.45 -4.37 -14.55
N GLU A 437 6.31 -4.98 -14.82
CA GLU A 437 5.80 -6.12 -14.08
C GLU A 437 5.57 -7.33 -14.99
N SER A 438 6.12 -8.47 -14.60
CA SER A 438 5.93 -9.75 -15.30
C SER A 438 6.29 -9.69 -16.81
N CYS A 439 7.28 -8.88 -17.19
CA CYS A 439 7.78 -8.76 -18.55
C CYS A 439 8.98 -9.67 -18.79
N LYS A 440 9.00 -10.41 -19.91
CA LYS A 440 10.14 -11.25 -20.33
C LYS A 440 10.75 -10.71 -21.61
N GLY A 441 12.07 -10.79 -21.69
CA GLY A 441 12.78 -10.34 -22.90
C GLY A 441 12.74 -8.83 -23.13
N LEU A 442 12.49 -8.04 -22.07
CA LEU A 442 12.47 -6.57 -22.13
C LEU A 442 13.83 -6.02 -22.56
N SER A 443 13.83 -5.04 -23.47
CA SER A 443 15.05 -4.37 -23.95
C SER A 443 14.91 -2.85 -23.90
N LEU A 444 15.67 -2.20 -23.03
CA LEU A 444 15.69 -0.75 -22.84
C LEU A 444 17.07 -0.21 -23.28
N ALA A 445 17.13 0.71 -24.23
CA ALA A 445 18.42 1.13 -24.75
C ALA A 445 18.49 2.59 -25.23
N ASN A 446 19.62 3.24 -24.97
CA ASN A 446 20.03 4.51 -25.57
C ASN A 446 19.14 5.70 -25.26
N PHE A 447 18.49 5.76 -24.10
CA PHE A 447 17.71 6.92 -23.68
C PHE A 447 18.04 7.34 -22.23
N THR A 448 17.58 8.50 -21.86
CA THR A 448 17.67 9.00 -20.48
C THR A 448 16.32 8.84 -19.79
N ALA A 449 16.33 8.43 -18.52
CA ALA A 449 15.12 8.43 -17.67
C ALA A 449 15.41 9.04 -16.31
N GLY A 450 14.46 9.81 -15.79
CA GLY A 450 14.61 10.45 -14.49
C GLY A 450 13.40 11.30 -14.08
N HIS A 451 13.44 11.84 -12.88
CA HIS A 451 12.43 12.78 -12.42
C HIS A 451 12.71 14.20 -12.93
N THR A 452 11.66 15.04 -12.98
CA THR A 452 11.79 16.43 -13.44
C THR A 452 12.41 17.37 -12.42
N GLN A 453 12.44 16.97 -11.13
CA GLN A 453 12.95 17.77 -10.02
C GLN A 453 14.44 17.52 -9.80
N ASP A 454 15.12 18.51 -9.22
CA ASP A 454 16.52 18.43 -8.86
C ASP A 454 16.74 17.63 -7.55
N VAL A 455 17.95 17.04 -7.41
CA VAL A 455 18.35 16.18 -6.28
C VAL A 455 18.37 16.89 -4.92
N GLU A 456 18.40 18.21 -4.89
CA GLU A 456 18.46 18.99 -3.64
C GLU A 456 17.16 18.97 -2.82
N ASP A 457 16.06 18.48 -3.40
CA ASP A 457 14.78 18.29 -2.72
C ASP A 457 14.71 16.87 -2.13
N TYR A 458 15.13 16.70 -0.89
CA TYR A 458 15.10 15.46 -0.10
C TYR A 458 13.68 14.92 0.16
N GLY A 459 12.94 14.61 -0.85
CA GLY A 459 11.54 14.20 -0.70
C GLY A 459 11.08 13.10 -1.65
N CYS A 460 12.01 12.48 -2.37
CA CYS A 460 11.66 11.44 -3.34
C CYS A 460 11.67 10.04 -2.69
N ALA A 461 10.61 9.28 -2.92
CA ALA A 461 10.52 7.88 -2.51
C ALA A 461 10.49 6.91 -3.71
N GLY A 462 10.21 7.40 -4.91
CA GLY A 462 10.24 6.63 -6.15
C GLY A 462 11.64 6.46 -6.71
N GLY A 463 11.89 5.36 -7.40
CA GLY A 463 13.11 5.12 -8.18
C GLY A 463 12.96 5.53 -9.65
N VAL A 464 13.96 5.20 -10.47
CA VAL A 464 13.90 5.47 -11.90
C VAL A 464 13.30 4.29 -12.65
N LEU A 465 13.90 3.11 -12.57
CA LEU A 465 13.38 1.88 -13.17
C LEU A 465 13.11 0.83 -12.10
N SER A 466 11.90 0.31 -12.05
CA SER A 466 11.54 -0.84 -11.24
C SER A 466 11.19 -2.03 -12.12
N LEU A 467 11.77 -3.19 -11.83
CA LEU A 467 11.47 -4.45 -12.49
C LEU A 467 10.97 -5.45 -11.42
N MET A 468 9.76 -5.96 -11.59
CA MET A 468 9.13 -6.91 -10.69
C MET A 468 8.70 -8.17 -11.47
N ASP A 469 9.10 -9.35 -10.99
CA ASP A 469 8.79 -10.63 -11.63
C ASP A 469 9.23 -10.71 -13.12
N CYS A 470 10.23 -9.90 -13.52
CA CYS A 470 10.72 -9.82 -14.88
C CYS A 470 11.79 -10.88 -15.19
N GLY A 471 11.91 -11.27 -16.46
CA GLY A 471 12.89 -12.24 -16.92
C GLY A 471 13.63 -11.84 -18.19
N ASP A 472 14.91 -12.22 -18.26
CA ASP A 472 15.77 -12.04 -19.46
C ASP A 472 15.78 -10.59 -19.99
N PHE A 473 15.79 -9.61 -19.08
CA PHE A 473 15.76 -8.19 -19.44
C PHE A 473 17.15 -7.63 -19.78
N LYS A 474 17.18 -6.56 -20.57
CA LYS A 474 18.39 -5.80 -20.91
C LYS A 474 18.17 -4.30 -20.75
N VAL A 475 19.13 -3.64 -20.09
CA VAL A 475 19.22 -2.17 -19.98
C VAL A 475 20.61 -1.77 -20.49
N THR A 476 20.69 -1.08 -21.61
CA THR A 476 21.98 -0.84 -22.28
C THR A 476 22.11 0.62 -22.73
N ASP A 477 23.29 1.23 -22.51
CA ASP A 477 23.58 2.62 -22.92
C ASP A 477 22.49 3.63 -22.49
N CYS A 478 21.90 3.46 -21.32
CA CYS A 478 20.94 4.39 -20.73
C CYS A 478 21.63 5.36 -19.75
N SER A 479 21.00 6.50 -19.49
CA SER A 479 21.35 7.38 -18.40
C SER A 479 20.16 7.50 -17.44
N LEU A 480 20.32 7.00 -16.22
CA LEU A 480 19.25 6.93 -15.21
C LEU A 480 19.62 7.88 -14.08
N TYR A 481 18.79 8.90 -13.84
CA TYR A 481 19.18 9.99 -12.94
C TYR A 481 18.06 10.54 -12.08
N GLY A 482 18.48 11.16 -11.02
CA GLY A 482 17.90 12.29 -10.33
C GLY A 482 16.65 12.02 -9.50
N CYS A 483 16.68 12.58 -8.34
CA CYS A 483 15.67 12.62 -7.31
C CYS A 483 15.16 11.26 -6.83
N GLY A 484 15.12 10.22 -7.68
CA GLY A 484 14.69 8.89 -7.28
C GLY A 484 15.58 8.30 -6.20
N ILE A 485 14.99 7.51 -5.31
CA ILE A 485 15.76 6.80 -4.27
C ILE A 485 16.79 5.88 -4.93
N LEU A 486 16.42 5.22 -6.02
CA LEU A 486 17.19 4.17 -6.68
C LEU A 486 17.16 4.34 -8.20
N GLY A 487 18.28 4.07 -8.84
CA GLY A 487 18.35 4.03 -10.30
C GLY A 487 17.66 2.81 -10.89
N ILE A 488 17.98 1.61 -10.37
CA ILE A 488 17.35 0.34 -10.79
C ILE A 488 16.97 -0.48 -9.56
N THR A 489 15.76 -0.97 -9.58
CA THR A 489 15.23 -1.90 -8.58
C THR A 489 14.77 -3.19 -9.23
N CYS A 490 15.20 -4.35 -8.71
CA CYS A 490 14.78 -5.66 -9.19
C CYS A 490 14.21 -6.50 -8.04
N TYR A 491 12.94 -6.87 -8.15
CA TYR A 491 12.26 -7.80 -7.25
C TYR A 491 11.88 -9.08 -7.99
N ASN A 492 12.23 -10.24 -7.45
CA ASN A 492 11.89 -11.56 -8.01
C ASN A 492 12.35 -11.77 -9.46
N CYS A 493 13.33 -11.04 -9.94
CA CYS A 493 13.79 -11.09 -11.34
C CYS A 493 14.71 -12.28 -11.62
N ARG A 494 14.72 -12.75 -12.87
CA ARG A 494 15.52 -13.91 -13.30
C ARG A 494 16.15 -13.69 -14.67
N GLY A 495 17.45 -13.65 -14.69
CA GLY A 495 18.17 -13.30 -15.90
C GLY A 495 18.07 -11.82 -16.20
N GLY A 496 19.19 -11.15 -16.35
CA GLY A 496 19.19 -9.73 -16.68
C GLY A 496 20.61 -9.22 -16.96
N GLU A 497 20.68 -8.22 -17.81
CA GLU A 497 21.92 -7.54 -18.13
C GLU A 497 21.72 -6.03 -18.07
N VAL A 498 22.55 -5.37 -17.30
CA VAL A 498 22.67 -3.90 -17.30
C VAL A 498 24.06 -3.57 -17.79
N SER A 499 24.19 -2.90 -18.93
CA SER A 499 25.50 -2.67 -19.53
C SER A 499 25.63 -1.25 -20.06
N TYR A 500 26.85 -0.68 -19.94
CA TYR A 500 27.20 0.66 -20.41
C TYR A 500 26.24 1.76 -19.94
N THR A 501 25.52 1.51 -18.86
CA THR A 501 24.49 2.41 -18.34
C THR A 501 25.08 3.32 -17.26
N GLU A 502 24.79 4.60 -17.35
CA GLU A 502 25.12 5.60 -16.37
C GLU A 502 23.98 5.70 -15.33
N ILE A 503 24.31 5.60 -14.05
CA ILE A 503 23.37 5.74 -12.95
C ILE A 503 23.92 6.79 -11.98
N HIS A 504 23.22 7.90 -11.85
CA HIS A 504 23.77 9.03 -11.12
C HIS A 504 22.70 9.90 -10.44
N ASP A 505 23.11 10.73 -9.49
CA ASP A 505 22.25 11.68 -8.78
C ASP A 505 21.00 11.04 -8.14
N CYS A 506 21.06 9.75 -7.77
CA CYS A 506 20.01 9.11 -7.00
C CYS A 506 20.19 9.40 -5.51
N SER A 507 19.11 9.69 -4.81
CA SER A 507 19.17 10.20 -3.43
C SER A 507 19.57 9.17 -2.37
N ASN A 508 19.56 7.86 -2.68
CA ASN A 508 19.97 6.82 -1.74
C ASN A 508 20.96 5.83 -2.35
N GLY A 509 20.59 5.08 -3.38
CA GLY A 509 21.43 4.04 -3.97
C GLY A 509 21.31 3.95 -5.49
N ALA A 510 22.23 3.26 -6.15
CA ALA A 510 22.14 3.05 -7.58
C ALA A 510 21.28 1.84 -7.94
N CYS A 511 21.58 0.67 -7.35
CA CYS A 511 20.88 -0.57 -7.68
C CYS A 511 20.47 -1.34 -6.41
N TYR A 512 19.25 -1.86 -6.43
CA TYR A 512 18.71 -2.71 -5.39
C TYR A 512 18.17 -4.02 -5.97
N PHE A 513 18.61 -5.15 -5.43
CA PHE A 513 18.21 -6.49 -5.84
C PHE A 513 17.64 -7.26 -4.67
N HIS A 514 16.43 -7.78 -4.83
CA HIS A 514 15.77 -8.61 -3.82
C HIS A 514 15.16 -9.87 -4.45
N ASN A 515 15.39 -11.01 -3.83
CA ASN A 515 14.90 -12.33 -4.29
C ASN A 515 15.13 -12.58 -5.79
N SER A 516 16.25 -12.08 -6.32
CA SER A 516 16.58 -12.08 -7.75
C SER A 516 17.80 -12.96 -8.05
N ARG A 517 17.98 -13.36 -9.32
CA ARG A 517 19.10 -14.21 -9.69
C ARG A 517 19.56 -14.02 -11.13
N ASP A 518 20.83 -14.36 -11.36
CA ASP A 518 21.47 -14.38 -12.69
C ASP A 518 21.39 -13.01 -13.37
N ILE A 519 21.76 -11.93 -12.66
CA ILE A 519 21.80 -10.56 -13.17
C ILE A 519 23.25 -10.07 -13.20
N ALA A 520 23.66 -9.55 -14.35
CA ALA A 520 25.00 -9.02 -14.56
C ALA A 520 24.97 -7.52 -14.87
N LEU A 521 25.80 -6.76 -14.16
CA LEU A 521 26.10 -5.38 -14.49
C LEU A 521 27.50 -5.34 -15.13
N THR A 522 27.64 -4.66 -16.25
CA THR A 522 28.90 -4.63 -17.02
C THR A 522 29.19 -3.23 -17.51
N SER A 523 30.34 -2.69 -17.18
CA SER A 523 30.80 -1.37 -17.63
C SER A 523 29.81 -0.25 -17.36
N CYS A 524 29.10 -0.32 -16.23
CA CYS A 524 28.21 0.73 -15.77
C CYS A 524 29.00 1.85 -15.10
N ASN A 525 28.60 3.10 -15.33
CA ASN A 525 29.18 4.27 -14.69
C ASN A 525 28.24 4.73 -13.55
N ILE A 526 28.63 4.49 -12.31
CA ILE A 526 27.85 4.86 -11.12
C ILE A 526 28.58 5.97 -10.38
N HIS A 527 27.94 7.12 -10.22
CA HIS A 527 28.53 8.27 -9.55
C HIS A 527 27.46 9.19 -8.94
N ASP A 528 27.89 10.07 -8.04
CA ASP A 528 27.02 11.03 -7.32
C ASP A 528 25.85 10.34 -6.60
N ILE A 529 26.15 9.19 -5.97
CA ILE A 529 25.24 8.38 -5.16
C ILE A 529 25.71 8.43 -3.69
N PRO A 530 24.86 8.86 -2.73
CA PRO A 530 25.34 9.15 -1.37
C PRO A 530 25.63 7.91 -0.52
N ASN A 531 24.88 6.81 -0.66
CA ASN A 531 24.96 5.72 0.31
C ASN A 531 25.58 4.43 -0.26
N TYR A 532 25.12 3.90 -1.41
CA TYR A 532 25.65 2.66 -1.97
C TYR A 532 25.44 2.56 -3.47
N ALA A 533 26.37 1.89 -4.15
CA ALA A 533 26.22 1.53 -5.55
C ALA A 533 25.29 0.31 -5.72
N TYR A 534 25.41 -0.68 -4.83
CA TYR A 534 24.64 -1.93 -4.91
C TYR A 534 24.15 -2.37 -3.54
N GLN A 535 22.91 -2.89 -3.49
CA GLN A 535 22.35 -3.55 -2.32
C GLN A 535 21.66 -4.86 -2.76
N VAL A 536 21.99 -5.98 -2.09
CA VAL A 536 21.62 -7.32 -2.53
C VAL A 536 21.04 -8.12 -1.36
N TYR A 537 19.80 -8.61 -1.48
CA TYR A 537 19.12 -9.43 -0.47
C TYR A 537 18.44 -10.65 -1.10
N ASP A 538 18.61 -11.81 -0.50
CA ASP A 538 18.01 -13.09 -0.92
C ASP A 538 18.26 -13.43 -2.39
N CYS A 539 19.43 -13.06 -2.91
CA CYS A 539 19.77 -13.17 -4.33
C CYS A 539 20.81 -14.24 -4.60
N ARG A 540 20.90 -14.66 -5.88
CA ARG A 540 21.96 -15.56 -6.36
C ARG A 540 22.56 -15.09 -7.65
N ASN A 541 23.88 -15.17 -7.76
CA ASN A 541 24.60 -14.86 -8.99
C ASN A 541 24.32 -13.45 -9.53
N ILE A 542 24.40 -12.46 -8.64
CA ILE A 542 24.41 -11.04 -9.02
C ILE A 542 25.88 -10.63 -9.15
N THR A 543 26.23 -10.07 -10.30
CA THR A 543 27.63 -9.71 -10.60
C THR A 543 27.77 -8.27 -11.09
N ALA A 544 28.87 -7.62 -10.74
CA ALA A 544 29.31 -6.36 -11.33
C ALA A 544 30.73 -6.53 -11.90
N ASP A 545 30.91 -6.23 -13.18
CA ASP A 545 32.15 -6.44 -13.92
C ASP A 545 32.77 -7.84 -13.72
N GLY A 546 31.94 -8.86 -13.71
CA GLY A 546 32.32 -10.25 -13.50
C GLY A 546 32.62 -10.63 -12.04
N SER A 547 32.59 -9.69 -11.11
CA SER A 547 32.75 -9.95 -9.68
C SER A 547 31.40 -10.19 -9.01
N ALA A 548 31.26 -11.27 -8.24
CA ALA A 548 30.03 -11.55 -7.49
C ALA A 548 29.80 -10.48 -6.43
N LEU A 549 28.59 -9.94 -6.38
CA LEU A 549 28.18 -9.04 -5.31
C LEU A 549 27.75 -9.88 -4.09
N PRO A 550 28.29 -9.64 -2.90
CA PRO A 550 27.95 -10.41 -1.73
C PRO A 550 26.55 -10.08 -1.21
N GLU A 551 25.92 -11.08 -0.64
CA GLU A 551 24.59 -11.00 -0.06
C GLU A 551 24.61 -10.23 1.28
N GLY A 552 23.56 -9.45 1.57
CA GLY A 552 23.39 -8.74 2.84
C GLY A 552 24.27 -7.52 3.03
N GLY A 553 24.87 -6.98 1.98
CA GLY A 553 25.76 -5.83 2.01
C GLY A 553 25.29 -4.65 1.18
N SER A 554 25.65 -3.46 1.61
CA SER A 554 25.60 -2.22 0.81
C SER A 554 27.04 -1.89 0.38
N TRP A 555 27.29 -1.69 -0.92
CA TRP A 555 28.62 -1.52 -1.53
C TRP A 555 28.70 -0.27 -2.39
#